data_c557e841a76afcb42c0d9f439f950797
#
_entry.id   c557e841a76afcb42c0d9f439f950797
#
_cell.length_a   1.000
_cell.length_b   1.000
_cell.length_c   1.000
_cell.angle_alpha   90.00
_cell.angle_beta   90.00
_cell.angle_gamma   90.00
#
_symmetry.space_group_name_H-M   'P 1'
#
loop_
_entity.id
_entity.type
_entity.pdbx_description
1 polymer ?
#
loop_
_entity_poly.entity_id
_entity_poly.type
_entity_poly.pdbx_seq_one_letter_code
_entity_poly.pdbx_strand_id
1 'polypeptide(L)'
;MILNRQPRAEHPNPMCVRDSWHNLNGIWECEIDNDKKLNKDSVFTQKINVPFAPESVLSGIGITDFIKRIWYRRHLNISKCSNFRTLLHFGACDYETNVWINEEKLETHFGGQASFTYDITDYLVDGDNVITLCVDDDTCSPLQPSGKQSMLPHSHGCYYTRTTGIWQTVWLEFVPKNYIHSFKFYPDAENVSVRIEVEADGEVEAYVFYKYCLLGQGKGKDVINVKMSEKHLWEPGHGRLYTVILRCGEDKISSYFGLRSTQFKDGKYLLNGKSVFQRLVLDQGFYPDGIYTAPTRNALENDINISLSCGFNGARLHQKVFEPLFLHYCDTRGYIVWGEFPSWGVSAADDEGKNALLSEWKEVIDRDFNHPSIIGWCPLNETMYDKFNDENAKEKQAENTKEIYYFTKKYDTTRPCIDASGGIHYETDCYDIHDYEQDPKVYGERYDSFANGGTLYDHYSGRQNYDGRLPLFISEYGGTAINPEEGAWGYGNCARTSDELVERFTALSDVLLRNERICGLCYTQLYDIEQEKNGLYTYDRQPKADPELFKNALDKKAAIEE
;
A
#
# COMPACT_ATOMS: atom_id res chain seq x y z
N MET A 1 -28.92 -7.02 12.09
CA MET A 1 -29.06 -5.84 13.00
C MET A 1 -27.94 -4.89 12.60
N ILE A 2 -28.17 -4.01 11.59
CA ILE A 2 -27.19 -3.00 11.16
C ILE A 2 -27.14 -2.00 12.30
N LEU A 3 -26.01 -2.00 13.00
CA LEU A 3 -25.76 -1.11 14.12
C LEU A 3 -25.81 0.34 13.65
N ASN A 4 -26.51 1.19 14.39
CA ASN A 4 -26.52 2.66 14.32
C ASN A 4 -25.11 3.28 14.60
N ARG A 5 -24.06 2.62 14.23
CA ARG A 5 -22.68 3.08 14.41
C ARG A 5 -22.09 3.39 13.04
N GLN A 6 -21.55 4.60 12.89
CA GLN A 6 -20.84 5.01 11.68
C GLN A 6 -19.68 4.03 11.42
N PRO A 7 -19.60 3.40 10.23
CA PRO A 7 -18.51 2.51 9.90
C PRO A 7 -17.21 3.32 9.75
N ARG A 8 -16.08 2.74 10.13
CA ARG A 8 -14.77 3.36 9.98
C ARG A 8 -14.77 4.82 10.45
N ALA A 9 -15.19 5.00 11.72
CA ALA A 9 -15.41 6.32 12.32
C ALA A 9 -14.10 7.03 12.74
N GLU A 10 -12.97 6.35 12.72
CA GLU A 10 -11.65 6.90 13.02
C GLU A 10 -11.18 7.91 11.96
N HIS A 11 -10.23 8.78 12.33
CA HIS A 11 -9.60 9.69 11.36
C HIS A 11 -8.83 8.88 10.30
N PRO A 12 -9.10 9.08 9.00
CA PRO A 12 -8.55 8.22 7.95
C PRO A 12 -7.06 8.44 7.67
N ASN A 13 -6.55 9.65 7.96
CA ASN A 13 -5.14 10.02 7.69
C ASN A 13 -4.43 10.50 8.97
N PRO A 14 -3.83 9.60 9.78
CA PRO A 14 -3.11 9.98 10.99
C PRO A 14 -1.84 10.81 10.74
N MET A 15 -1.33 10.82 9.48
CA MET A 15 -0.17 11.62 9.09
C MET A 15 -0.50 13.11 8.95
N CYS A 16 -1.77 13.45 8.75
CA CYS A 16 -2.23 14.83 8.62
C CYS A 16 -3.57 15.00 9.34
N VAL A 17 -3.54 15.40 10.61
CA VAL A 17 -4.75 15.50 11.45
C VAL A 17 -5.02 16.95 11.80
N ARG A 18 -6.20 17.44 11.41
CA ARG A 18 -6.81 18.67 11.88
C ARG A 18 -7.95 18.37 12.85
N ASP A 19 -8.16 19.25 13.83
CA ASP A 19 -9.21 19.06 14.84
C ASP A 19 -10.62 19.24 14.24
N SER A 20 -10.74 20.05 13.18
CA SER A 20 -12.03 20.37 12.52
C SER A 20 -12.24 19.51 11.27
N TRP A 21 -12.82 18.34 11.45
CA TRP A 21 -13.14 17.42 10.37
C TRP A 21 -14.47 16.70 10.62
N HIS A 22 -15.07 16.15 9.56
CA HIS A 22 -16.33 15.42 9.63
C HIS A 22 -16.31 14.19 8.72
N ASN A 23 -16.53 13.02 9.30
CA ASN A 23 -16.56 11.75 8.57
C ASN A 23 -17.92 11.60 7.86
N LEU A 24 -17.90 11.33 6.54
CA LEU A 24 -19.09 11.15 5.71
C LEU A 24 -19.44 9.69 5.45
N ASN A 25 -18.76 8.73 6.07
CA ASN A 25 -19.11 7.31 5.93
C ASN A 25 -20.53 7.03 6.44
N GLY A 26 -21.06 5.87 6.09
CA GLY A 26 -22.39 5.41 6.44
C GLY A 26 -23.30 5.33 5.21
N ILE A 27 -24.60 5.55 5.40
CA ILE A 27 -25.58 5.30 4.34
C ILE A 27 -25.59 6.44 3.33
N TRP A 28 -25.34 6.10 2.06
CA TRP A 28 -25.53 6.94 0.89
C TRP A 28 -26.63 6.37 0.00
N GLU A 29 -27.29 7.19 -0.78
CA GLU A 29 -28.12 6.73 -1.90
C GLU A 29 -27.20 6.27 -3.02
N CYS A 30 -27.58 5.23 -3.76
CA CYS A 30 -26.82 4.76 -4.90
C CYS A 30 -27.71 4.14 -5.98
N GLU A 31 -27.15 4.00 -7.19
CA GLU A 31 -27.77 3.26 -8.28
C GLU A 31 -26.70 2.67 -9.18
N ILE A 32 -26.77 1.38 -9.49
CA ILE A 32 -25.89 0.71 -10.46
C ILE A 32 -26.42 0.96 -11.87
N ASP A 33 -25.57 1.44 -12.78
CA ASP A 33 -25.92 1.88 -14.13
C ASP A 33 -25.03 1.23 -15.20
N ASN A 34 -25.08 -0.08 -15.32
CA ASN A 34 -24.27 -0.82 -16.29
C ASN A 34 -24.59 -0.45 -17.76
N ASP A 35 -25.77 0.09 -18.02
CA ASP A 35 -26.20 0.56 -19.34
C ASP A 35 -25.78 2.01 -19.64
N LYS A 36 -25.27 2.74 -18.66
CA LYS A 36 -24.87 4.15 -18.74
C LYS A 36 -26.00 5.08 -19.20
N LYS A 37 -27.21 4.87 -18.63
CA LYS A 37 -28.42 5.62 -19.00
C LYS A 37 -28.80 6.70 -18.00
N LEU A 38 -28.27 6.65 -16.78
CA LEU A 38 -28.59 7.60 -15.71
C LEU A 38 -27.73 8.86 -15.82
N ASN A 39 -28.18 9.89 -15.11
CA ASN A 39 -27.48 11.16 -14.93
C ASN A 39 -27.60 11.63 -13.47
N LYS A 40 -26.97 12.78 -13.15
CA LYS A 40 -26.96 13.34 -11.79
C LYS A 40 -28.32 13.63 -11.20
N ASP A 41 -29.36 13.84 -12.04
CA ASP A 41 -30.73 14.18 -11.62
C ASP A 41 -31.64 12.96 -11.53
N SER A 42 -31.14 11.77 -11.88
CA SER A 42 -31.89 10.52 -11.82
C SER A 42 -32.25 10.17 -10.37
N VAL A 43 -33.34 9.43 -10.19
CA VAL A 43 -33.73 8.91 -8.88
C VAL A 43 -32.87 7.70 -8.55
N PHE A 44 -32.21 7.69 -7.41
CA PHE A 44 -31.48 6.56 -6.88
C PHE A 44 -32.36 5.82 -5.87
N THR A 45 -32.54 4.53 -6.07
CA THR A 45 -33.50 3.71 -5.30
C THR A 45 -32.84 2.83 -4.27
N GLN A 46 -31.54 2.60 -4.41
CA GLN A 46 -30.75 1.74 -3.54
C GLN A 46 -29.99 2.56 -2.49
N LYS A 47 -29.49 1.86 -1.50
CA LYS A 47 -28.62 2.44 -0.46
C LYS A 47 -27.37 1.58 -0.31
N ILE A 48 -26.24 2.26 -0.10
CA ILE A 48 -24.95 1.63 0.12
C ILE A 48 -24.32 2.16 1.42
N ASN A 49 -23.62 1.30 2.12
CA ASN A 49 -22.91 1.64 3.36
C ASN A 49 -21.43 1.97 3.04
N VAL A 50 -21.12 3.24 2.76
CA VAL A 50 -19.76 3.74 2.52
C VAL A 50 -18.93 3.59 3.81
N PRO A 51 -17.66 3.13 3.74
CA PRO A 51 -16.79 3.06 2.59
C PRO A 51 -16.71 1.66 1.93
N PHE A 52 -17.68 0.81 2.08
CA PHE A 52 -17.63 -0.54 1.52
C PHE A 52 -18.08 -0.55 0.07
N ALA A 53 -17.28 -1.15 -0.81
CA ALA A 53 -17.58 -1.30 -2.23
C ALA A 53 -18.82 -2.16 -2.46
N PRO A 54 -19.57 -1.95 -3.54
CA PRO A 54 -20.86 -2.64 -3.80
C PRO A 54 -20.73 -4.17 -3.89
N GLU A 55 -19.55 -4.70 -4.20
CA GLU A 55 -19.26 -6.15 -4.20
C GLU A 55 -19.23 -6.74 -2.79
N SER A 56 -18.87 -5.94 -1.80
CA SER A 56 -18.75 -6.32 -0.38
C SER A 56 -20.12 -6.55 0.26
N VAL A 57 -20.24 -7.57 1.10
CA VAL A 57 -21.45 -7.78 1.92
C VAL A 57 -21.66 -6.67 2.95
N LEU A 58 -20.58 -6.00 3.39
CA LEU A 58 -20.65 -4.88 4.33
C LEU A 58 -21.22 -3.61 3.70
N SER A 59 -21.24 -3.50 2.37
CA SER A 59 -21.92 -2.42 1.65
C SER A 59 -23.45 -2.48 1.80
N GLY A 60 -23.98 -3.69 2.05
CA GLY A 60 -25.42 -3.99 2.03
C GLY A 60 -25.95 -4.33 0.64
N ILE A 61 -25.10 -4.36 -0.41
CA ILE A 61 -25.42 -4.74 -1.79
C ILE A 61 -24.94 -6.16 -2.10
N GLY A 62 -23.64 -6.42 -2.08
CA GLY A 62 -23.04 -7.75 -2.23
C GLY A 62 -23.13 -8.30 -3.67
N ILE A 63 -23.01 -7.46 -4.70
CA ILE A 63 -23.03 -7.85 -6.12
C ILE A 63 -21.60 -8.03 -6.61
N THR A 64 -21.20 -9.26 -6.92
CA THR A 64 -19.85 -9.61 -7.38
C THR A 64 -19.69 -9.69 -8.88
N ASP A 65 -20.74 -9.46 -9.66
CA ASP A 65 -20.68 -9.33 -11.13
C ASP A 65 -20.10 -7.98 -11.55
N PHE A 66 -19.79 -7.77 -12.82
CA PHE A 66 -19.25 -6.50 -13.30
C PHE A 66 -20.18 -5.32 -13.03
N ILE A 67 -19.65 -4.30 -12.39
CA ILE A 67 -20.29 -3.01 -12.19
C ILE A 67 -19.50 -2.00 -13.02
N LYS A 68 -20.05 -1.62 -14.21
CA LYS A 68 -19.38 -0.71 -15.13
C LYS A 68 -19.53 0.75 -14.75
N ARG A 69 -20.59 1.07 -14.00
CA ARG A 69 -20.89 2.40 -13.50
C ARG A 69 -21.75 2.31 -12.27
N ILE A 70 -21.41 3.10 -11.27
CA ILE A 70 -22.23 3.31 -10.07
C ILE A 70 -22.37 4.80 -9.78
N TRP A 71 -23.58 5.19 -9.40
CA TRP A 71 -23.88 6.52 -8.91
C TRP A 71 -24.04 6.52 -7.41
N TYR A 72 -23.58 7.59 -6.75
CA TYR A 72 -23.75 7.83 -5.32
C TYR A 72 -24.32 9.21 -5.09
N ARG A 73 -25.12 9.38 -4.00
CA ARG A 73 -25.60 10.68 -3.55
C ARG A 73 -25.61 10.77 -2.04
N ARG A 74 -25.18 11.94 -1.53
CA ARG A 74 -25.18 12.27 -0.12
C ARG A 74 -25.68 13.68 0.11
N HIS A 75 -26.68 13.84 0.97
CA HIS A 75 -27.15 15.13 1.45
C HIS A 75 -26.30 15.57 2.64
N LEU A 76 -25.92 16.84 2.65
CA LEU A 76 -25.12 17.49 3.70
C LEU A 76 -25.83 18.75 4.15
N ASN A 77 -26.18 18.82 5.43
CA ASN A 77 -26.69 20.07 6.03
C ASN A 77 -25.51 20.84 6.63
N ILE A 78 -24.85 21.65 5.81
CA ILE A 78 -23.74 22.51 6.20
C ILE A 78 -23.99 23.92 5.68
N SER A 79 -23.54 24.93 6.46
CA SER A 79 -23.66 26.33 6.04
C SER A 79 -22.33 26.81 5.48
N LYS A 80 -22.38 27.60 4.40
CA LYS A 80 -21.20 28.27 3.85
C LYS A 80 -20.63 29.20 4.92
N CYS A 81 -19.34 29.02 5.24
CA CYS A 81 -18.66 29.88 6.20
C CYS A 81 -17.62 30.75 5.49
N SER A 82 -17.78 32.07 5.57
CA SER A 82 -16.86 33.01 4.89
C SER A 82 -15.44 33.02 5.46
N ASN A 83 -15.22 32.45 6.65
CA ASN A 83 -13.93 32.43 7.34
C ASN A 83 -13.14 31.14 7.14
N PHE A 84 -13.79 30.08 6.66
CA PHE A 84 -13.19 28.76 6.46
C PHE A 84 -13.37 28.29 5.02
N ARG A 85 -12.45 27.45 4.55
CA ARG A 85 -12.62 26.60 3.37
C ARG A 85 -13.14 25.24 3.80
N THR A 86 -13.88 24.61 2.93
CA THR A 86 -14.37 23.23 3.11
C THR A 86 -13.71 22.35 2.09
N LEU A 87 -12.89 21.44 2.55
CA LEU A 87 -12.19 20.45 1.72
C LEU A 87 -12.94 19.12 1.78
N LEU A 88 -13.27 18.56 0.62
CA LEU A 88 -13.86 17.23 0.48
C LEU A 88 -12.77 16.25 0.07
N HIS A 89 -12.56 15.23 0.88
CA HIS A 89 -11.53 14.22 0.67
C HIS A 89 -12.15 12.86 0.39
N PHE A 90 -11.54 12.14 -0.54
CA PHE A 90 -11.78 10.72 -0.79
C PHE A 90 -10.49 9.96 -0.46
N GLY A 91 -10.57 8.94 0.39
CA GLY A 91 -9.42 8.08 0.71
C GLY A 91 -9.00 7.24 -0.49
N ALA A 92 -9.97 6.68 -1.20
CA ALA A 92 -9.82 6.05 -2.52
C ALA A 92 -11.19 5.77 -3.13
N CYS A 93 -11.26 5.84 -4.47
CA CYS A 93 -12.46 5.56 -5.25
C CYS A 93 -12.07 5.01 -6.63
N ASP A 94 -12.39 3.75 -6.94
CA ASP A 94 -11.96 3.03 -8.13
C ASP A 94 -13.02 3.12 -9.23
N TYR A 95 -12.80 3.67 -10.42
CA TYR A 95 -11.54 4.20 -10.98
C TYR A 95 -11.70 5.64 -11.49
N GLU A 96 -12.58 5.90 -12.52
CA GLU A 96 -12.86 7.24 -13.04
C GLU A 96 -13.98 7.88 -12.22
N THR A 97 -13.62 8.86 -11.40
CA THR A 97 -14.54 9.50 -10.47
C THR A 97 -14.93 10.89 -10.93
N ASN A 98 -16.21 11.08 -11.26
CA ASN A 98 -16.84 12.34 -11.58
C ASN A 98 -17.66 12.82 -10.36
N VAL A 99 -17.41 14.03 -9.87
CA VAL A 99 -18.04 14.59 -8.67
C VAL A 99 -18.81 15.87 -9.00
N TRP A 100 -20.00 16.00 -8.45
CA TRP A 100 -20.79 17.23 -8.45
C TRP A 100 -21.08 17.68 -7.02
N ILE A 101 -20.97 18.97 -6.80
CA ILE A 101 -21.48 19.63 -5.60
C ILE A 101 -22.66 20.48 -6.03
N ASN A 102 -23.86 20.11 -5.58
CA ASN A 102 -25.10 20.70 -6.08
C ASN A 102 -25.20 20.55 -7.62
N GLU A 103 -25.23 21.65 -8.37
CA GLU A 103 -25.31 21.64 -9.84
C GLU A 103 -23.92 21.63 -10.54
N GLU A 104 -22.85 21.95 -9.83
CA GLU A 104 -21.54 22.20 -10.39
C GLU A 104 -20.69 20.94 -10.44
N LYS A 105 -20.16 20.60 -11.62
CA LYS A 105 -19.22 19.50 -11.82
C LYS A 105 -17.81 19.94 -11.48
N LEU A 106 -17.13 19.14 -10.66
CA LEU A 106 -15.70 19.28 -10.35
C LEU A 106 -14.84 18.58 -11.40
N GLU A 107 -13.52 18.72 -11.30
CA GLU A 107 -12.55 18.02 -12.13
C GLU A 107 -12.68 16.50 -11.94
N THR A 108 -12.59 15.75 -13.04
CA THR A 108 -12.63 14.28 -12.98
C THR A 108 -11.31 13.75 -12.44
N HIS A 109 -11.36 12.84 -11.46
CA HIS A 109 -10.20 12.12 -10.96
C HIS A 109 -10.11 10.74 -11.62
N PHE A 110 -8.86 10.34 -11.97
CA PHE A 110 -8.54 9.01 -12.47
C PHE A 110 -7.54 8.34 -11.54
N GLY A 111 -7.86 7.15 -11.08
CA GLY A 111 -7.05 6.37 -10.14
C GLY A 111 -7.90 5.74 -9.05
N GLY A 112 -7.61 4.47 -8.73
CA GLY A 112 -8.41 3.68 -7.76
C GLY A 112 -7.76 3.57 -6.38
N GLN A 113 -6.51 4.00 -6.21
CA GLN A 113 -5.69 3.64 -5.06
C GLN A 113 -5.28 4.84 -4.19
N ALA A 114 -5.15 6.03 -4.80
CA ALA A 114 -4.69 7.22 -4.14
C ALA A 114 -5.83 8.05 -3.53
N SER A 115 -5.49 8.89 -2.55
CA SER A 115 -6.43 9.87 -2.00
C SER A 115 -6.43 11.14 -2.84
N PHE A 116 -7.59 11.74 -3.00
CA PHE A 116 -7.74 13.01 -3.70
C PHE A 116 -8.68 13.98 -2.96
N THR A 117 -8.56 15.28 -3.25
CA THR A 117 -9.21 16.33 -2.49
C THR A 117 -9.75 17.43 -3.41
N TYR A 118 -10.94 17.93 -3.08
CA TYR A 118 -11.52 19.10 -3.72
C TYR A 118 -11.79 20.21 -2.69
N ASP A 119 -11.46 21.45 -3.00
CA ASP A 119 -11.99 22.61 -2.29
C ASP A 119 -13.40 22.90 -2.80
N ILE A 120 -14.38 22.59 -1.99
CA ILE A 120 -15.81 22.75 -2.35
C ILE A 120 -16.44 24.04 -1.83
N THR A 121 -15.66 24.94 -1.23
CA THR A 121 -16.13 26.14 -0.52
C THR A 121 -17.06 26.99 -1.36
N ASP A 122 -16.70 27.24 -2.63
CA ASP A 122 -17.43 28.16 -3.50
C ASP A 122 -18.70 27.54 -4.09
N TYR A 123 -18.82 26.20 -4.04
CA TYR A 123 -19.97 25.44 -4.55
C TYR A 123 -21.05 25.21 -3.50
N LEU A 124 -20.77 25.52 -2.21
CA LEU A 124 -21.72 25.34 -1.11
C LEU A 124 -22.74 26.47 -1.06
N VAL A 125 -23.95 26.09 -0.69
CA VAL A 125 -25.04 27.00 -0.31
C VAL A 125 -25.39 26.84 1.16
N ASP A 126 -26.15 27.81 1.74
CA ASP A 126 -26.62 27.69 3.11
C ASP A 126 -27.73 26.63 3.20
N GLY A 127 -27.53 25.63 4.06
CA GLY A 127 -28.52 24.58 4.33
C GLY A 127 -28.17 23.25 3.66
N ASP A 128 -29.09 22.71 2.87
CA ASP A 128 -28.95 21.40 2.23
C ASP A 128 -28.06 21.49 0.99
N ASN A 129 -26.94 20.75 1.02
CA ASN A 129 -26.04 20.59 -0.09
C ASN A 129 -26.00 19.13 -0.52
N VAL A 130 -25.78 18.88 -1.78
CA VAL A 130 -25.79 17.53 -2.35
C VAL A 130 -24.44 17.22 -2.99
N ILE A 131 -23.81 16.15 -2.52
CA ILE A 131 -22.68 15.53 -3.22
C ILE A 131 -23.24 14.42 -4.08
N THR A 132 -22.98 14.45 -5.39
CA THR A 132 -23.29 13.36 -6.31
C THR A 132 -22.02 12.88 -6.97
N LEU A 133 -21.82 11.55 -7.05
CA LEU A 133 -20.72 10.93 -7.76
C LEU A 133 -21.23 10.02 -8.87
N CYS A 134 -20.48 9.96 -9.96
CA CYS A 134 -20.58 8.92 -10.98
C CYS A 134 -19.21 8.29 -11.12
N VAL A 135 -19.12 7.00 -10.89
CA VAL A 135 -17.85 6.26 -10.96
C VAL A 135 -17.95 5.20 -12.05
N ASP A 136 -17.02 5.26 -13.00
CA ASP A 136 -16.81 4.26 -14.02
C ASP A 136 -15.62 3.38 -13.65
N ASP A 137 -15.78 2.06 -13.80
CA ASP A 137 -14.74 1.07 -13.54
C ASP A 137 -14.72 0.00 -14.63
N ASP A 138 -13.52 -0.32 -15.14
CA ASP A 138 -13.31 -1.37 -16.14
C ASP A 138 -11.99 -2.11 -15.91
N THR A 139 -12.02 -3.11 -15.04
CA THR A 139 -10.86 -3.98 -14.78
C THR A 139 -10.34 -4.75 -16.00
N CYS A 140 -11.05 -4.73 -17.13
CA CYS A 140 -10.61 -5.30 -18.40
C CYS A 140 -9.88 -4.29 -19.30
N SER A 141 -9.86 -3.00 -18.92
CA SER A 141 -9.19 -1.95 -19.68
C SER A 141 -7.65 -2.10 -19.55
N PRO A 142 -6.91 -2.04 -20.67
CA PRO A 142 -5.45 -2.05 -20.64
C PRO A 142 -4.85 -0.72 -20.12
N LEU A 143 -5.67 0.29 -19.86
CA LEU A 143 -5.29 1.62 -19.39
C LEU A 143 -5.58 1.82 -17.90
N GLN A 144 -6.21 0.84 -17.25
CA GLN A 144 -6.54 0.91 -15.82
C GLN A 144 -5.67 -0.06 -15.03
N PRO A 145 -4.83 0.43 -14.10
CA PRO A 145 -4.16 -0.41 -13.11
C PRO A 145 -5.21 -1.09 -12.23
N SER A 146 -5.27 -2.41 -12.24
CA SER A 146 -6.30 -3.18 -11.52
C SER A 146 -5.74 -4.14 -10.47
N GLY A 147 -4.40 -4.35 -10.46
CA GLY A 147 -3.76 -5.27 -9.52
C GLY A 147 -4.32 -6.68 -9.61
N LYS A 148 -4.71 -7.24 -8.48
CA LYS A 148 -5.28 -8.60 -8.37
C LYS A 148 -6.80 -8.65 -8.55
N GLN A 149 -7.43 -7.60 -9.03
CA GLN A 149 -8.86 -7.59 -9.33
C GLN A 149 -9.18 -8.44 -10.58
N SER A 150 -10.19 -9.28 -10.49
CA SER A 150 -10.52 -10.24 -11.56
C SER A 150 -11.07 -9.56 -12.82
N MET A 151 -10.55 -9.95 -13.96
CA MET A 151 -11.10 -9.63 -15.29
C MET A 151 -12.24 -10.56 -15.73
N LEU A 152 -12.65 -11.51 -14.86
CA LEU A 152 -13.78 -12.40 -15.07
C LEU A 152 -14.91 -12.07 -14.09
N PRO A 153 -16.17 -12.49 -14.33
CA PRO A 153 -17.28 -12.28 -13.40
C PRO A 153 -17.06 -12.88 -12.00
N HIS A 154 -16.10 -13.79 -11.87
CA HIS A 154 -15.75 -14.48 -10.62
C HIS A 154 -14.23 -14.44 -10.40
N SER A 155 -13.80 -14.68 -9.17
CA SER A 155 -12.39 -14.85 -8.83
C SER A 155 -11.81 -16.12 -9.47
N HIS A 156 -10.50 -16.10 -9.81
CA HIS A 156 -9.81 -17.21 -10.44
C HIS A 156 -8.30 -17.08 -10.29
N GLY A 157 -7.58 -18.20 -10.23
CA GLY A 157 -6.13 -18.18 -10.09
C GLY A 157 -5.70 -17.31 -8.92
N CYS A 158 -4.88 -16.30 -9.18
CA CYS A 158 -4.44 -15.29 -8.24
C CYS A 158 -5.14 -13.92 -8.42
N TYR A 159 -6.34 -13.92 -9.01
CA TYR A 159 -7.21 -12.76 -9.16
C TYR A 159 -8.46 -12.95 -8.31
N TYR A 160 -8.88 -11.91 -7.60
CA TYR A 160 -9.94 -11.95 -6.59
C TYR A 160 -11.11 -11.07 -6.95
N THR A 161 -12.16 -11.10 -6.14
CA THR A 161 -13.34 -10.26 -6.32
C THR A 161 -12.94 -8.78 -6.44
N ARG A 162 -13.56 -8.10 -7.40
CA ARG A 162 -13.32 -6.69 -7.74
C ARG A 162 -13.78 -5.74 -6.66
N THR A 163 -13.40 -4.50 -6.84
CA THR A 163 -13.79 -3.37 -6.00
C THR A 163 -14.10 -2.19 -6.90
N THR A 164 -15.35 -1.74 -6.93
CA THR A 164 -15.81 -0.62 -7.76
C THR A 164 -16.23 0.55 -6.87
N GLY A 165 -15.85 1.77 -7.25
CA GLY A 165 -16.28 2.99 -6.57
C GLY A 165 -15.59 3.23 -5.23
N ILE A 166 -16.32 3.83 -4.28
CA ILE A 166 -15.76 4.24 -2.98
C ILE A 166 -15.40 3.01 -2.15
N TRP A 167 -14.12 2.88 -1.77
CA TRP A 167 -13.64 1.80 -0.91
C TRP A 167 -12.79 2.25 0.29
N GLN A 168 -12.51 3.56 0.40
CA GLN A 168 -11.94 4.16 1.60
C GLN A 168 -12.79 5.33 2.09
N THR A 169 -12.55 5.79 3.31
CA THR A 169 -13.30 6.84 3.98
C THR A 169 -13.44 8.11 3.13
N VAL A 170 -14.63 8.70 3.16
CA VAL A 170 -14.90 10.05 2.64
C VAL A 170 -15.09 10.99 3.82
N TRP A 171 -14.45 12.18 3.79
CA TRP A 171 -14.55 13.13 4.90
C TRP A 171 -14.42 14.58 4.44
N LEU A 172 -14.85 15.48 5.31
CA LEU A 172 -14.65 16.91 5.16
C LEU A 172 -13.58 17.39 6.15
N GLU A 173 -12.79 18.38 5.75
CA GLU A 173 -12.01 19.23 6.65
C GLU A 173 -12.47 20.68 6.50
N PHE A 174 -12.48 21.40 7.63
CA PHE A 174 -12.77 22.84 7.67
C PHE A 174 -11.48 23.56 8.04
N VAL A 175 -10.87 24.23 7.05
CA VAL A 175 -9.57 24.88 7.21
C VAL A 175 -9.71 26.41 7.14
N PRO A 176 -8.88 27.19 7.83
CA PRO A 176 -8.83 28.64 7.65
C PRO A 176 -8.55 29.02 6.18
N LYS A 177 -8.78 30.27 5.81
CA LYS A 177 -8.50 30.75 4.43
C LYS A 177 -7.04 30.56 4.03
N ASN A 178 -6.14 30.79 4.97
CA ASN A 178 -4.71 30.52 4.81
C ASN A 178 -4.38 29.26 5.59
N TYR A 179 -3.91 28.23 4.91
CA TYR A 179 -3.67 26.93 5.51
C TYR A 179 -2.44 26.24 4.89
N ILE A 180 -2.06 25.10 5.43
CA ILE A 180 -0.98 24.24 4.95
C ILE A 180 -1.56 23.24 3.96
N HIS A 181 -1.12 23.30 2.70
CA HIS A 181 -1.57 22.43 1.62
C HIS A 181 -0.89 21.06 1.66
N SER A 182 0.45 21.04 1.81
CA SER A 182 1.25 19.82 1.85
C SER A 182 2.52 20.01 2.65
N PHE A 183 3.14 18.89 3.07
CA PHE A 183 4.45 18.87 3.72
C PHE A 183 5.16 17.53 3.53
N LYS A 184 6.51 17.58 3.52
CA LYS A 184 7.37 16.39 3.48
C LYS A 184 8.44 16.48 4.56
N PHE A 185 8.65 15.39 5.30
CA PHE A 185 9.70 15.27 6.30
C PHE A 185 10.94 14.59 5.71
N TYR A 186 12.10 15.19 5.94
CA TYR A 186 13.41 14.63 5.62
C TYR A 186 14.24 14.51 6.90
N PRO A 187 14.07 13.42 7.66
CA PRO A 187 14.81 13.19 8.89
C PRO A 187 16.29 12.92 8.62
N ASP A 188 17.16 13.48 9.45
CA ASP A 188 18.59 13.25 9.43
C ASP A 188 19.00 12.61 10.76
N ALA A 189 19.23 11.30 10.74
CA ALA A 189 19.57 10.52 11.92
C ALA A 189 20.99 10.80 12.43
N GLU A 190 21.90 11.28 11.61
CA GLU A 190 23.27 11.63 11.99
C GLU A 190 23.29 12.94 12.77
N ASN A 191 22.67 13.97 12.22
CA ASN A 191 22.66 15.32 12.79
C ASN A 191 21.53 15.54 13.82
N VAL A 192 20.65 14.54 14.04
CA VAL A 192 19.48 14.61 14.92
C VAL A 192 18.62 15.81 14.56
N SER A 193 18.23 15.88 13.29
CA SER A 193 17.46 16.99 12.73
C SER A 193 16.40 16.51 11.76
N VAL A 194 15.44 17.37 11.44
CA VAL A 194 14.49 17.17 10.35
C VAL A 194 14.41 18.45 9.51
N ARG A 195 14.53 18.29 8.21
CA ARG A 195 14.18 19.31 7.23
C ARG A 195 12.73 19.03 6.80
N ILE A 196 11.90 20.04 6.84
CA ILE A 196 10.47 19.96 6.50
C ILE A 196 10.27 20.89 5.30
N GLU A 197 9.85 20.32 4.17
CA GLU A 197 9.33 21.08 3.05
C GLU A 197 7.84 21.30 3.29
N VAL A 198 7.36 22.53 3.09
CA VAL A 198 5.95 22.88 3.28
C VAL A 198 5.46 23.70 2.10
N GLU A 199 4.21 23.47 1.72
CA GLU A 199 3.44 24.32 0.82
C GLU A 199 2.29 24.90 1.63
N ALA A 200 2.24 26.21 1.80
CA ALA A 200 1.26 26.90 2.64
C ALA A 200 1.03 28.35 2.20
N ASP A 201 -0.09 28.94 2.58
CA ASP A 201 -0.43 30.33 2.27
C ASP A 201 0.34 31.36 3.13
N GLY A 202 1.18 30.92 4.06
CA GLY A 202 1.94 31.80 4.94
C GLY A 202 3.20 31.15 5.55
N GLU A 203 3.82 31.86 6.50
CA GLU A 203 4.94 31.30 7.28
C GLU A 203 4.41 30.19 8.20
N VAL A 204 5.13 29.06 8.23
CA VAL A 204 4.77 27.88 9.03
C VAL A 204 5.72 27.75 10.20
N GLU A 205 5.18 27.55 11.39
CA GLU A 205 5.92 27.17 12.60
C GLU A 205 5.84 25.64 12.79
N ALA A 206 6.95 25.01 13.11
CA ALA A 206 7.07 23.59 13.40
C ALA A 206 7.57 23.35 14.82
N TYR A 207 6.87 22.53 15.60
CA TYR A 207 7.23 22.12 16.94
C TYR A 207 7.36 20.60 16.99
N VAL A 208 8.53 20.10 17.39
CA VAL A 208 8.85 18.68 17.41
C VAL A 208 8.91 18.18 18.85
N PHE A 209 8.14 17.15 19.15
CA PHE A 209 8.01 16.57 20.48
C PHE A 209 8.39 15.08 20.48
N TYR A 210 8.86 14.60 21.63
CA TYR A 210 8.91 13.17 21.94
C TYR A 210 8.35 12.94 23.34
N LYS A 211 7.35 12.06 23.46
CA LYS A 211 6.66 11.77 24.74
C LYS A 211 6.29 13.05 25.52
N TYR A 212 5.64 13.99 24.84
CA TYR A 212 5.18 15.30 25.38
C TYR A 212 6.29 16.33 25.69
N CYS A 213 7.58 15.99 25.56
CA CYS A 213 8.68 16.93 25.73
C CYS A 213 8.98 17.63 24.39
N LEU A 214 9.00 18.97 24.38
CA LEU A 214 9.45 19.75 23.24
C LEU A 214 10.96 19.55 23.06
N LEU A 215 11.38 19.02 21.92
CA LEU A 215 12.79 18.75 21.62
C LEU A 215 13.40 19.73 20.63
N GLY A 216 12.58 20.42 19.86
CA GLY A 216 13.04 21.39 18.88
C GLY A 216 11.88 22.15 18.25
N GLN A 217 12.20 23.31 17.68
CA GLN A 217 11.24 24.12 16.95
C GLN A 217 11.96 24.89 15.84
N GLY A 218 11.19 25.28 14.82
CA GLY A 218 11.66 26.07 13.70
C GLY A 218 10.52 26.79 13.02
N LYS A 219 10.84 27.69 12.08
CA LYS A 219 9.84 28.35 11.24
C LYS A 219 10.42 28.68 9.88
N GLY A 220 9.57 28.78 8.89
CA GLY A 220 9.94 29.10 7.52
C GLY A 220 8.72 29.18 6.61
N LYS A 221 8.92 29.58 5.37
CA LYS A 221 7.85 29.70 4.39
C LYS A 221 7.74 28.42 3.53
N ASP A 222 8.88 27.98 2.95
CA ASP A 222 8.92 26.84 2.05
C ASP A 222 9.71 25.66 2.64
N VAL A 223 10.70 25.98 3.50
CA VAL A 223 11.58 25.00 4.16
C VAL A 223 11.80 25.40 5.61
N ILE A 224 11.65 24.41 6.50
CA ILE A 224 11.89 24.56 7.94
C ILE A 224 12.93 23.53 8.36
N ASN A 225 13.98 23.98 9.06
CA ASN A 225 14.98 23.08 9.64
C ASN A 225 14.82 23.08 11.15
N VAL A 226 14.64 21.88 11.72
CA VAL A 226 14.51 21.70 13.17
C VAL A 226 15.60 20.76 13.66
N LYS A 227 16.42 21.21 14.61
CA LYS A 227 17.37 20.37 15.33
C LYS A 227 16.72 19.90 16.63
N MET A 228 16.75 18.59 16.89
CA MET A 228 16.24 18.01 18.13
C MET A 228 17.35 17.87 19.18
N SER A 229 16.97 17.99 20.46
CA SER A 229 17.89 17.83 21.59
C SER A 229 18.16 16.37 21.97
N GLU A 230 17.34 15.43 21.52
CA GLU A 230 17.45 14.00 21.83
C GLU A 230 17.28 13.14 20.57
N LYS A 231 18.01 12.01 20.53
CA LYS A 231 18.02 11.04 19.43
C LYS A 231 17.24 9.79 19.82
N HIS A 232 16.10 9.56 19.16
CA HIS A 232 15.27 8.37 19.32
C HIS A 232 15.06 7.72 17.94
N LEU A 233 15.86 6.70 17.61
CA LEU A 233 15.81 6.06 16.30
C LEU A 233 14.56 5.17 16.17
N TRP A 234 13.93 5.26 15.02
CA TRP A 234 12.91 4.31 14.57
C TRP A 234 13.61 3.05 14.08
N GLU A 235 13.21 1.88 14.57
CA GLU A 235 13.84 0.59 14.28
C GLU A 235 12.77 -0.52 14.24
N PRO A 236 13.02 -1.69 13.61
CA PRO A 236 12.12 -2.83 13.68
C PRO A 236 11.79 -3.20 15.13
N GLY A 237 10.49 -3.40 15.42
CA GLY A 237 9.97 -3.64 16.75
C GLY A 237 9.99 -2.43 17.69
N HIS A 238 10.51 -1.28 17.25
CA HIS A 238 10.61 -0.05 18.03
C HIS A 238 10.16 1.17 17.22
N GLY A 239 8.85 1.33 17.07
CA GLY A 239 8.21 2.46 16.37
C GLY A 239 8.31 3.77 17.14
N ARG A 240 9.54 4.29 17.32
CA ARG A 240 9.78 5.57 18.00
C ARG A 240 9.47 6.72 17.07
N LEU A 241 8.37 7.42 17.34
CA LEU A 241 7.87 8.52 16.52
C LEU A 241 8.01 9.85 17.26
N TYR A 242 8.48 10.87 16.57
CA TYR A 242 8.42 12.26 17.00
C TYR A 242 7.09 12.85 16.55
N THR A 243 6.32 13.41 17.48
CA THR A 243 5.12 14.18 17.15
C THR A 243 5.51 15.54 16.63
N VAL A 244 4.85 16.01 15.58
CA VAL A 244 5.06 17.33 14.99
C VAL A 244 3.76 18.10 15.00
N ILE A 245 3.81 19.35 15.47
CA ILE A 245 2.72 20.33 15.30
C ILE A 245 3.19 21.36 14.28
N LEU A 246 2.48 21.46 13.19
CA LEU A 246 2.67 22.51 12.18
C LEU A 246 1.56 23.57 12.34
N ARG A 247 1.92 24.86 12.26
CA ARG A 247 0.97 25.97 12.35
C ARG A 247 1.21 26.99 11.25
N CYS A 248 0.14 27.39 10.56
CA CYS A 248 0.13 28.50 9.62
C CYS A 248 -1.03 29.45 10.01
N GLY A 249 -0.73 30.52 10.74
CA GLY A 249 -1.78 31.36 11.32
C GLY A 249 -2.69 30.57 12.26
N GLU A 250 -3.98 30.45 11.89
CA GLU A 250 -4.97 29.69 12.66
C GLU A 250 -4.99 28.18 12.29
N ASP A 251 -4.40 27.78 11.16
CA ASP A 251 -4.32 26.37 10.78
C ASP A 251 -3.31 25.63 11.65
N LYS A 252 -3.72 24.44 12.09
CA LYS A 252 -2.93 23.57 12.94
C LYS A 252 -3.06 22.13 12.47
N ILE A 253 -1.93 21.51 12.14
CA ILE A 253 -1.83 20.09 11.80
C ILE A 253 -1.04 19.37 12.89
N SER A 254 -1.56 18.22 13.34
CA SER A 254 -0.82 17.23 14.10
C SER A 254 -0.33 16.14 13.17
N SER A 255 0.98 15.85 13.21
CA SER A 255 1.65 14.86 12.40
C SER A 255 2.75 14.16 13.18
N TYR A 256 3.53 13.31 12.51
CA TYR A 256 4.69 12.65 13.11
C TYR A 256 5.72 12.23 12.06
N PHE A 257 6.94 11.92 12.49
CA PHE A 257 7.95 11.24 11.68
C PHE A 257 8.78 10.27 12.52
N GLY A 258 9.42 9.30 11.87
CA GLY A 258 10.44 8.44 12.47
C GLY A 258 11.84 8.89 12.08
N LEU A 259 12.73 9.05 13.06
CA LEU A 259 14.13 9.39 12.81
C LEU A 259 14.90 8.12 12.43
N ARG A 260 15.22 7.95 11.15
CA ARG A 260 15.95 6.81 10.61
C ARG A 260 16.77 7.16 9.38
N SER A 261 17.70 6.28 9.04
CA SER A 261 18.36 6.23 7.74
C SER A 261 18.26 4.84 7.14
N THR A 262 18.03 4.75 5.82
CA THR A 262 17.97 3.49 5.08
C THR A 262 18.91 3.54 3.89
N GLN A 263 19.62 2.46 3.62
CA GLN A 263 20.43 2.33 2.41
C GLN A 263 20.72 0.86 2.11
N PHE A 264 20.91 0.54 0.84
CA PHE A 264 21.62 -0.67 0.43
C PHE A 264 23.11 -0.37 0.30
N LYS A 265 23.94 -1.20 0.92
CA LYS A 265 25.40 -1.09 0.84
C LYS A 265 26.07 -2.44 1.06
N ASP A 266 27.04 -2.76 0.24
CA ASP A 266 27.85 -3.99 0.32
C ASP A 266 26.97 -5.27 0.40
N GLY A 267 25.93 -5.34 -0.42
CA GLY A 267 24.98 -6.46 -0.46
C GLY A 267 24.00 -6.52 0.71
N LYS A 268 24.05 -5.57 1.65
CA LYS A 268 23.22 -5.53 2.86
C LYS A 268 22.18 -4.42 2.80
N TYR A 269 21.02 -4.66 3.41
CA TYR A 269 20.10 -3.60 3.78
C TYR A 269 20.52 -3.04 5.14
N LEU A 270 20.83 -1.76 5.18
CA LEU A 270 21.23 -1.06 6.41
C LEU A 270 20.11 -0.13 6.87
N LEU A 271 19.66 -0.33 8.11
CA LEU A 271 18.79 0.60 8.82
C LEU A 271 19.57 1.20 10.00
N ASN A 272 19.67 2.53 10.02
CA ASN A 272 20.50 3.25 11.01
C ASN A 272 21.96 2.77 11.04
N GLY A 273 22.50 2.36 9.89
CA GLY A 273 23.87 1.87 9.76
C GLY A 273 24.08 0.42 10.23
N LYS A 274 23.04 -0.28 10.66
CA LYS A 274 23.09 -1.69 11.07
C LYS A 274 22.49 -2.59 9.98
N SER A 275 23.10 -3.74 9.74
CA SER A 275 22.52 -4.76 8.86
C SER A 275 21.23 -5.31 9.47
N VAL A 276 20.16 -5.28 8.69
CA VAL A 276 18.85 -5.82 9.05
C VAL A 276 18.42 -6.80 7.98
N PHE A 277 18.23 -8.06 8.36
CA PHE A 277 17.63 -9.04 7.47
C PHE A 277 16.12 -8.81 7.40
N GLN A 278 15.61 -8.65 6.19
CA GLN A 278 14.20 -8.42 5.94
C GLN A 278 13.44 -9.75 5.99
N ARG A 279 12.75 -10.02 7.10
CA ARG A 279 11.88 -11.20 7.29
C ARG A 279 10.45 -10.78 6.97
N LEU A 280 10.10 -10.78 5.69
CA LEU A 280 8.83 -10.25 5.22
C LEU A 280 7.83 -11.37 4.90
N VAL A 281 6.57 -10.98 4.90
CA VAL A 281 5.47 -11.77 4.39
C VAL A 281 4.72 -10.98 3.33
N LEU A 282 4.15 -11.65 2.34
CA LEU A 282 3.29 -11.04 1.34
C LEU A 282 1.91 -10.76 1.97
N ASP A 283 1.48 -9.49 1.97
CA ASP A 283 0.17 -9.06 2.42
C ASP A 283 -0.57 -8.38 1.27
N GLN A 284 -1.76 -8.86 0.94
CA GLN A 284 -2.56 -8.37 -0.18
C GLN A 284 -3.77 -7.52 0.27
N GLY A 285 -4.04 -7.44 1.57
CA GLY A 285 -5.05 -6.54 2.15
C GLY A 285 -6.50 -6.84 1.78
N PHE A 286 -6.85 -8.12 1.55
CA PHE A 286 -8.22 -8.55 1.28
C PHE A 286 -8.92 -9.08 2.55
N TYR A 287 -10.24 -8.90 2.63
CA TYR A 287 -11.07 -9.29 3.77
C TYR A 287 -12.31 -10.06 3.30
N PRO A 288 -12.76 -11.11 4.02
CA PRO A 288 -13.88 -11.95 3.58
C PRO A 288 -15.19 -11.20 3.37
N ASP A 289 -15.46 -10.21 4.21
CA ASP A 289 -16.70 -9.46 4.27
C ASP A 289 -16.60 -8.04 3.68
N GLY A 290 -15.39 -7.48 3.66
CA GLY A 290 -15.09 -6.14 3.16
C GLY A 290 -14.41 -6.09 1.81
N ILE A 291 -13.93 -7.23 1.30
CA ILE A 291 -13.12 -7.39 0.09
C ILE A 291 -11.86 -6.51 0.16
N TYR A 292 -11.87 -5.35 -0.42
CA TYR A 292 -10.72 -4.44 -0.46
C TYR A 292 -10.67 -3.51 0.76
N THR A 293 -11.78 -3.36 1.49
CA THR A 293 -11.92 -2.48 2.65
C THR A 293 -11.90 -3.28 3.95
N ALA A 294 -11.00 -2.96 4.86
CA ALA A 294 -10.99 -3.57 6.18
C ALA A 294 -12.30 -3.29 6.94
N PRO A 295 -12.95 -4.29 7.55
CA PRO A 295 -14.23 -4.10 8.23
C PRO A 295 -14.14 -3.15 9.43
N THR A 296 -13.00 -3.09 10.08
CA THR A 296 -12.71 -2.21 11.22
C THR A 296 -11.24 -1.82 11.24
N ARG A 297 -10.90 -0.73 11.95
CA ARG A 297 -9.51 -0.37 12.22
C ARG A 297 -8.72 -1.50 12.92
N ASN A 298 -9.39 -2.28 13.78
CA ASN A 298 -8.75 -3.39 14.48
C ASN A 298 -8.38 -4.52 13.53
N ALA A 299 -9.09 -4.70 12.41
CA ALA A 299 -8.73 -5.68 11.40
C ALA A 299 -7.39 -5.32 10.74
N LEU A 300 -7.15 -4.04 10.44
CA LEU A 300 -5.86 -3.56 9.94
C LEU A 300 -4.72 -3.83 10.92
N GLU A 301 -4.92 -3.50 12.19
CA GLU A 301 -3.91 -3.73 13.23
C GLU A 301 -3.67 -5.23 13.47
N ASN A 302 -4.72 -6.05 13.34
CA ASN A 302 -4.63 -7.49 13.51
C ASN A 302 -3.75 -8.16 12.46
N ASP A 303 -3.79 -7.73 11.20
CA ASP A 303 -2.96 -8.32 10.14
C ASP A 303 -1.46 -8.11 10.45
N ILE A 304 -1.08 -6.95 10.98
CA ILE A 304 0.28 -6.71 11.50
C ILE A 304 0.60 -7.60 12.70
N ASN A 305 -0.33 -7.74 13.65
CA ASN A 305 -0.12 -8.55 14.87
C ASN A 305 0.07 -10.03 14.56
N ILE A 306 -0.73 -10.61 13.64
CA ILE A 306 -0.59 -12.02 13.24
C ILE A 306 0.70 -12.25 12.46
N SER A 307 1.14 -11.30 11.64
CA SER A 307 2.43 -11.33 10.96
C SER A 307 3.59 -11.34 11.98
N LEU A 308 3.59 -10.40 12.93
CA LEU A 308 4.59 -10.33 14.00
C LEU A 308 4.60 -11.61 14.87
N SER A 309 3.45 -12.22 15.11
CA SER A 309 3.36 -13.47 15.89
C SER A 309 4.04 -14.66 15.21
N CYS A 310 4.15 -14.62 13.87
CA CYS A 310 4.91 -15.61 13.09
C CYS A 310 6.40 -15.29 12.96
N GLY A 311 6.89 -14.20 13.57
CA GLY A 311 8.32 -13.82 13.55
C GLY A 311 8.73 -12.95 12.36
N PHE A 312 7.79 -12.50 11.53
CA PHE A 312 8.09 -11.51 10.49
C PHE A 312 8.34 -10.13 11.12
N ASN A 313 9.23 -9.35 10.52
CA ASN A 313 9.49 -7.97 10.93
C ASN A 313 8.88 -6.94 9.97
N GLY A 314 8.17 -7.41 8.94
CA GLY A 314 7.57 -6.56 7.93
C GLY A 314 6.79 -7.31 6.87
N ALA A 315 6.32 -6.57 5.86
CA ALA A 315 5.59 -7.10 4.72
C ALA A 315 5.99 -6.43 3.41
N ARG A 316 5.74 -7.14 2.32
CA ARG A 316 5.58 -6.56 1.01
C ARG A 316 4.06 -6.37 0.78
N LEU A 317 3.63 -5.11 0.59
CA LEU A 317 2.22 -4.74 0.44
C LEU A 317 1.81 -4.92 -1.02
N HIS A 318 1.39 -6.16 -1.35
CA HIS A 318 1.37 -6.66 -2.73
C HIS A 318 0.14 -6.22 -3.52
N GLN A 319 0.38 -5.64 -4.69
CA GLN A 319 -0.61 -5.28 -5.71
C GLN A 319 -1.82 -4.48 -5.18
N LYS A 320 -1.57 -3.66 -4.14
CA LYS A 320 -2.56 -2.79 -3.51
C LYS A 320 -1.86 -1.67 -2.77
N VAL A 321 -2.42 -0.45 -2.84
CA VAL A 321 -1.99 0.65 -1.98
C VAL A 321 -2.83 0.64 -0.70
N PHE A 322 -2.17 0.34 0.42
CA PHE A 322 -2.85 0.22 1.71
C PHE A 322 -3.29 1.58 2.25
N GLU A 323 -4.30 1.57 3.12
CA GLU A 323 -4.80 2.80 3.75
C GLU A 323 -3.72 3.46 4.63
N PRO A 324 -3.71 4.81 4.73
CA PRO A 324 -2.76 5.51 5.62
C PRO A 324 -2.84 5.05 7.09
N LEU A 325 -4.00 4.59 7.55
CA LEU A 325 -4.16 4.05 8.89
C LEU A 325 -3.40 2.73 9.10
N PHE A 326 -3.33 1.84 8.09
CA PHE A 326 -2.51 0.64 8.15
C PHE A 326 -1.01 1.00 8.26
N LEU A 327 -0.56 1.94 7.43
CA LEU A 327 0.83 2.43 7.47
C LEU A 327 1.15 3.08 8.82
N HIS A 328 0.21 3.80 9.43
CA HIS A 328 0.36 4.33 10.79
C HIS A 328 0.59 3.22 11.82
N TYR A 329 -0.12 2.10 11.72
CA TYR A 329 0.15 0.96 12.61
C TYR A 329 1.53 0.35 12.35
N CYS A 330 1.95 0.24 11.09
CA CYS A 330 3.34 -0.16 10.76
C CYS A 330 4.36 0.78 11.40
N ASP A 331 4.14 2.10 11.28
CA ASP A 331 5.02 3.12 11.86
C ASP A 331 5.14 2.99 13.38
N THR A 332 4.01 2.81 14.06
CA THR A 332 3.95 2.72 15.53
C THR A 332 4.51 1.41 16.08
N ARG A 333 4.50 0.33 15.30
CA ARG A 333 5.02 -0.98 15.68
C ARG A 333 6.50 -1.19 15.31
N GLY A 334 7.07 -0.32 14.45
CA GLY A 334 8.36 -0.59 13.84
C GLY A 334 8.29 -1.79 12.88
N TYR A 335 7.22 -1.87 12.10
CA TYR A 335 6.98 -2.91 11.11
C TYR A 335 7.38 -2.38 9.74
N ILE A 336 8.44 -2.94 9.12
CA ILE A 336 8.96 -2.45 7.84
C ILE A 336 8.09 -2.91 6.68
N VAL A 337 7.87 -2.03 5.69
CA VAL A 337 7.07 -2.39 4.52
C VAL A 337 7.69 -1.90 3.21
N TRP A 338 7.52 -2.69 2.14
CA TRP A 338 7.69 -2.24 0.76
C TRP A 338 6.35 -1.75 0.25
N GLY A 339 6.29 -0.49 -0.18
CA GLY A 339 5.12 0.09 -0.83
C GLY A 339 5.09 -0.32 -2.30
N GLU A 340 4.05 -1.03 -2.71
CA GLU A 340 3.89 -1.52 -4.07
C GLU A 340 2.68 -0.90 -4.74
N PHE A 341 2.76 -0.75 -6.07
CA PHE A 341 1.65 -0.29 -6.88
C PHE A 341 0.90 -1.47 -7.52
N PRO A 342 -0.43 -1.45 -7.63
CA PRO A 342 -1.23 -2.49 -8.29
C PRO A 342 -1.08 -2.42 -9.81
N SER A 343 0.09 -2.73 -10.31
CA SER A 343 0.52 -2.53 -11.70
C SER A 343 -0.12 -3.47 -12.72
N TRP A 344 -0.69 -4.60 -12.26
CA TRP A 344 -1.35 -5.51 -13.18
C TRP A 344 -2.62 -4.87 -13.78
N GLY A 345 -2.97 -5.28 -14.99
CA GLY A 345 -4.02 -4.66 -15.80
C GLY A 345 -3.44 -3.80 -16.93
N VAL A 346 -2.39 -3.01 -16.64
CA VAL A 346 -1.70 -2.21 -17.67
C VAL A 346 -0.47 -2.91 -18.22
N SER A 347 -0.11 -2.55 -19.46
CA SER A 347 1.11 -3.06 -20.11
C SER A 347 2.24 -2.06 -19.99
N ALA A 348 3.37 -2.47 -19.42
CA ALA A 348 4.58 -1.66 -19.41
C ALA A 348 5.18 -1.44 -20.83
N ALA A 349 4.73 -2.19 -21.84
CA ALA A 349 5.11 -1.97 -23.24
C ALA A 349 4.25 -0.91 -23.96
N ASP A 350 3.24 -0.33 -23.27
CA ASP A 350 2.35 0.69 -23.81
C ASP A 350 2.54 2.02 -23.08
N ASP A 351 2.72 3.10 -23.86
CA ASP A 351 2.92 4.44 -23.32
C ASP A 351 1.66 5.01 -22.65
N GLU A 352 0.46 4.71 -23.15
CA GLU A 352 -0.78 5.19 -22.54
C GLU A 352 -1.01 4.53 -21.19
N GLY A 353 -0.84 3.20 -21.12
CA GLY A 353 -0.92 2.44 -19.87
C GLY A 353 0.15 2.88 -18.85
N LYS A 354 1.40 3.07 -19.30
CA LYS A 354 2.47 3.63 -18.46
C LYS A 354 2.09 5.00 -17.90
N ASN A 355 1.57 5.90 -18.73
CA ASN A 355 1.23 7.26 -18.30
C ASN A 355 0.07 7.26 -17.29
N ALA A 356 -0.92 6.41 -17.46
CA ALA A 356 -1.99 6.20 -16.48
C ALA A 356 -1.41 5.74 -15.12
N LEU A 357 -0.53 4.73 -15.15
CA LEU A 357 0.18 4.26 -13.96
C LEU A 357 0.98 5.39 -13.29
N LEU A 358 1.79 6.14 -14.04
CA LEU A 358 2.64 7.20 -13.50
C LEU A 358 1.86 8.34 -12.85
N SER A 359 0.68 8.67 -13.41
CA SER A 359 -0.18 9.71 -12.84
C SER A 359 -0.59 9.35 -11.42
N GLU A 360 -1.14 8.16 -11.23
CA GLU A 360 -1.61 7.69 -9.93
C GLU A 360 -0.43 7.33 -8.99
N TRP A 361 0.66 6.76 -9.53
CA TRP A 361 1.86 6.42 -8.74
C TRP A 361 2.48 7.66 -8.08
N LYS A 362 2.43 8.80 -8.74
CA LYS A 362 2.86 10.08 -8.13
C LYS A 362 2.02 10.43 -6.91
N GLU A 363 0.70 10.31 -7.01
CA GLU A 363 -0.21 10.61 -5.91
C GLU A 363 0.04 9.68 -4.72
N VAL A 364 0.28 8.39 -4.99
CA VAL A 364 0.64 7.38 -3.97
C VAL A 364 1.94 7.76 -3.26
N ILE A 365 3.01 8.07 -4.01
CA ILE A 365 4.30 8.48 -3.41
C ILE A 365 4.12 9.74 -2.57
N ASP A 366 3.41 10.74 -3.07
CA ASP A 366 3.19 12.01 -2.34
C ASP A 366 2.38 11.78 -1.06
N ARG A 367 1.34 10.92 -1.10
CA ARG A 367 0.52 10.56 0.06
C ARG A 367 1.33 9.87 1.16
N ASP A 368 2.16 8.91 0.75
CA ASP A 368 2.79 7.95 1.68
C ASP A 368 4.25 8.32 2.02
N PHE A 369 4.79 9.38 1.42
CA PHE A 369 6.19 9.82 1.57
C PHE A 369 6.66 9.88 3.04
N ASN A 370 5.81 10.36 3.94
CA ASN A 370 6.20 10.64 5.33
C ASN A 370 6.24 9.40 6.25
N HIS A 371 5.73 8.23 5.79
CA HIS A 371 5.69 7.02 6.61
C HIS A 371 7.08 6.40 6.81
N PRO A 372 7.63 6.36 8.04
CA PRO A 372 8.94 5.76 8.29
C PRO A 372 8.98 4.25 8.07
N SER A 373 7.86 3.56 8.14
CA SER A 373 7.75 2.11 7.89
C SER A 373 8.03 1.73 6.45
N ILE A 374 7.73 2.60 5.48
CA ILE A 374 8.04 2.33 4.08
C ILE A 374 9.54 2.42 3.87
N ILE A 375 10.17 1.27 3.60
CA ILE A 375 11.62 1.15 3.43
C ILE A 375 12.07 1.12 1.98
N GLY A 376 11.15 0.93 1.06
CA GLY A 376 11.39 0.90 -0.38
C GLY A 376 10.10 0.92 -1.18
N TRP A 377 10.22 1.19 -2.48
CA TRP A 377 9.14 1.27 -3.44
C TRP A 377 9.24 0.16 -4.49
N CYS A 378 8.09 -0.33 -4.96
CA CYS A 378 7.99 -1.33 -6.01
C CYS A 378 6.85 -0.96 -6.98
N PRO A 379 7.11 -0.24 -8.06
CA PRO A 379 6.07 0.20 -9.00
C PRO A 379 5.51 -0.92 -9.88
N LEU A 380 6.28 -1.99 -10.16
CA LEU A 380 5.87 -3.09 -11.02
C LEU A 380 6.12 -4.44 -10.37
N ASN A 381 5.26 -5.42 -10.67
CA ASN A 381 5.41 -6.81 -10.28
C ASN A 381 5.37 -7.72 -11.51
N GLU A 382 6.27 -8.72 -11.56
CA GLU A 382 6.32 -9.80 -12.55
C GLU A 382 6.15 -9.31 -14.00
N THR A 383 6.86 -8.25 -14.35
CA THR A 383 6.87 -7.67 -15.69
C THR A 383 7.87 -8.43 -16.56
N MET A 384 7.36 -9.19 -17.54
CA MET A 384 8.12 -10.21 -18.27
C MET A 384 7.94 -10.11 -19.78
N TYR A 385 8.96 -10.57 -20.54
CA TYR A 385 8.94 -10.62 -22.01
C TYR A 385 7.94 -11.62 -22.61
N ASP A 386 7.56 -12.65 -21.89
CA ASP A 386 6.91 -13.85 -22.44
C ASP A 386 5.56 -13.57 -23.09
N LYS A 387 4.96 -12.45 -22.75
CA LYS A 387 3.70 -11.99 -23.35
C LYS A 387 3.88 -11.37 -24.73
N PHE A 388 5.13 -11.09 -25.16
CA PHE A 388 5.42 -10.39 -26.40
C PHE A 388 6.30 -11.24 -27.34
N ASN A 389 5.74 -11.61 -28.50
CA ASN A 389 6.50 -12.18 -29.63
C ASN A 389 7.19 -11.10 -30.49
N ASP A 390 7.09 -9.82 -30.10
CA ASP A 390 7.57 -8.66 -30.84
C ASP A 390 8.75 -8.02 -30.11
N GLU A 391 9.91 -7.94 -30.78
CA GLU A 391 11.12 -7.32 -30.23
C GLU A 391 10.93 -5.83 -29.93
N ASN A 392 10.12 -5.10 -30.72
CA ASN A 392 9.83 -3.68 -30.45
C ASN A 392 9.08 -3.51 -29.10
N ALA A 393 8.14 -4.42 -28.80
CA ALA A 393 7.42 -4.41 -27.52
C ALA A 393 8.36 -4.69 -26.34
N LYS A 394 9.35 -5.56 -26.51
CA LYS A 394 10.39 -5.84 -25.49
C LYS A 394 11.28 -4.62 -25.23
N GLU A 395 11.75 -3.96 -26.30
CA GLU A 395 12.55 -2.73 -26.19
C GLU A 395 11.75 -1.64 -25.50
N LYS A 396 10.47 -1.47 -25.89
CA LYS A 396 9.57 -0.49 -25.30
C LYS A 396 9.30 -0.76 -23.82
N GLN A 397 9.09 -2.01 -23.44
CA GLN A 397 8.97 -2.41 -22.03
C GLN A 397 10.23 -2.06 -21.24
N ALA A 398 11.41 -2.31 -21.80
CA ALA A 398 12.69 -1.99 -21.15
C ALA A 398 12.84 -0.48 -20.91
N GLU A 399 12.51 0.35 -21.92
CA GLU A 399 12.53 1.81 -21.81
C GLU A 399 11.55 2.28 -20.74
N ASN A 400 10.31 1.83 -20.81
CA ASN A 400 9.24 2.26 -19.90
C ASN A 400 9.50 1.81 -18.46
N THR A 401 10.02 0.60 -18.23
CA THR A 401 10.39 0.14 -16.88
C THR A 401 11.49 1.02 -16.26
N LYS A 402 12.51 1.40 -17.05
CA LYS A 402 13.54 2.36 -16.60
C LYS A 402 12.94 3.73 -16.31
N GLU A 403 12.05 4.22 -17.17
CA GLU A 403 11.38 5.51 -16.96
C GLU A 403 10.57 5.50 -15.65
N ILE A 404 9.83 4.43 -15.36
CA ILE A 404 9.07 4.27 -14.13
C ILE A 404 10.00 4.25 -12.89
N TYR A 405 11.15 3.56 -12.98
CA TYR A 405 12.17 3.59 -11.92
C TYR A 405 12.68 5.02 -11.66
N TYR A 406 13.15 5.72 -12.73
CA TYR A 406 13.66 7.08 -12.58
C TYR A 406 12.59 8.08 -12.15
N PHE A 407 11.34 7.86 -12.56
CA PHE A 407 10.21 8.63 -12.07
C PHE A 407 10.02 8.45 -10.56
N THR A 408 10.04 7.22 -10.07
CA THR A 408 9.98 6.92 -8.63
C THR A 408 11.11 7.62 -7.88
N LYS A 409 12.35 7.50 -8.37
CA LYS A 409 13.53 8.14 -7.77
C LYS A 409 13.48 9.68 -7.84
N LYS A 410 12.80 10.26 -8.82
CA LYS A 410 12.60 11.71 -8.91
C LYS A 410 11.71 12.24 -7.78
N TYR A 411 10.67 11.49 -7.41
CA TYR A 411 9.71 11.91 -6.36
C TYR A 411 10.13 11.46 -4.96
N ASP A 412 10.91 10.40 -4.85
CA ASP A 412 11.53 9.98 -3.58
C ASP A 412 12.96 9.45 -3.78
N THR A 413 13.93 10.30 -3.46
CA THR A 413 15.37 9.95 -3.45
C THR A 413 15.82 9.30 -2.14
N THR A 414 14.96 9.24 -1.13
CA THR A 414 15.32 8.81 0.22
C THR A 414 15.20 7.30 0.43
N ARG A 415 14.53 6.61 -0.49
CA ARG A 415 14.26 5.16 -0.44
C ARG A 415 14.78 4.45 -1.67
N PRO A 416 15.18 3.17 -1.54
CA PRO A 416 15.43 2.31 -2.68
C PRO A 416 14.14 2.00 -3.46
N CYS A 417 14.34 1.60 -4.72
CA CYS A 417 13.27 1.15 -5.62
C CYS A 417 13.66 -0.16 -6.28
N ILE A 418 12.77 -1.15 -6.24
CA ILE A 418 12.79 -2.34 -7.09
C ILE A 418 11.93 -2.01 -8.30
N ASP A 419 12.50 -2.01 -9.50
CA ASP A 419 11.81 -1.59 -10.72
C ASP A 419 10.66 -2.52 -11.11
N ALA A 420 10.86 -3.84 -11.05
CA ALA A 420 9.87 -4.87 -11.35
C ALA A 420 10.14 -6.12 -10.51
N SER A 421 9.45 -6.25 -9.37
CA SER A 421 9.70 -7.37 -8.45
C SER A 421 9.43 -8.72 -9.10
N GLY A 422 10.39 -9.65 -8.98
CA GLY A 422 10.34 -11.00 -9.58
C GLY A 422 10.26 -11.00 -11.11
N GLY A 423 10.35 -9.85 -11.75
CA GLY A 423 10.34 -9.67 -13.19
C GLY A 423 11.73 -9.55 -13.79
N ILE A 424 11.83 -8.84 -14.91
CA ILE A 424 13.11 -8.54 -15.56
C ILE A 424 13.55 -7.15 -15.11
N HIS A 425 14.69 -7.11 -14.41
CA HIS A 425 15.25 -5.84 -13.96
C HIS A 425 16.04 -5.15 -15.08
N TYR A 426 15.82 -3.84 -15.21
CA TYR A 426 16.57 -3.00 -16.15
C TYR A 426 17.37 -1.92 -15.42
N GLU A 427 16.80 -1.36 -14.34
CA GLU A 427 17.43 -0.38 -13.46
C GLU A 427 16.82 -0.52 -12.06
N THR A 428 17.58 -1.03 -11.08
CA THR A 428 17.04 -1.33 -9.74
C THR A 428 18.09 -1.10 -8.66
N ASP A 429 17.64 -0.72 -7.46
CA ASP A 429 18.52 -0.59 -6.28
C ASP A 429 18.73 -1.94 -5.57
N CYS A 430 17.88 -2.93 -5.82
CA CYS A 430 17.95 -4.26 -5.25
C CYS A 430 17.55 -5.29 -6.30
N TYR A 431 18.35 -6.33 -6.45
CA TYR A 431 17.98 -7.46 -7.31
C TYR A 431 17.08 -8.40 -6.53
N ASP A 432 15.95 -8.77 -7.11
CA ASP A 432 15.06 -9.72 -6.44
C ASP A 432 14.53 -10.80 -7.39
N ILE A 433 14.15 -11.92 -6.81
CA ILE A 433 13.59 -13.05 -7.55
C ILE A 433 12.43 -13.67 -6.80
N HIS A 434 11.51 -14.29 -7.57
CA HIS A 434 10.48 -15.19 -7.08
C HIS A 434 10.92 -16.64 -7.31
N ASP A 435 10.98 -17.46 -6.25
CA ASP A 435 11.36 -18.88 -6.36
C ASP A 435 10.42 -19.75 -5.51
N TYR A 436 9.51 -20.41 -6.17
CA TYR A 436 8.47 -21.26 -5.58
C TYR A 436 8.83 -22.75 -5.53
N GLU A 437 10.11 -23.09 -5.58
CA GLU A 437 10.54 -24.47 -5.37
C GLU A 437 10.11 -25.00 -4.00
N GLN A 438 9.44 -26.13 -3.96
CA GLN A 438 8.85 -26.70 -2.75
C GLN A 438 9.72 -27.82 -2.13
N ASP A 439 10.66 -28.39 -2.87
CA ASP A 439 11.60 -29.37 -2.33
C ASP A 439 12.76 -28.66 -1.61
N PRO A 440 12.87 -28.76 -0.28
CA PRO A 440 13.92 -28.07 0.47
C PRO A 440 15.35 -28.50 0.06
N LYS A 441 15.51 -29.71 -0.47
CA LYS A 441 16.82 -30.18 -0.95
C LYS A 441 17.20 -29.46 -2.25
N VAL A 442 16.28 -29.41 -3.21
CA VAL A 442 16.52 -28.70 -4.49
C VAL A 442 16.74 -27.22 -4.24
N TYR A 443 15.90 -26.62 -3.38
CA TYR A 443 16.02 -25.23 -2.96
C TYR A 443 17.38 -24.95 -2.29
N GLY A 444 17.79 -25.85 -1.38
CA GLY A 444 19.09 -25.78 -0.72
C GLY A 444 20.26 -25.88 -1.71
N GLU A 445 20.23 -26.80 -2.67
CA GLU A 445 21.26 -26.93 -3.69
C GLU A 445 21.44 -25.68 -4.55
N ARG A 446 20.34 -24.97 -4.89
CA ARG A 446 20.37 -23.69 -5.62
C ARG A 446 21.14 -22.62 -4.84
N TYR A 447 20.73 -22.38 -3.59
CA TYR A 447 21.26 -21.28 -2.78
C TYR A 447 22.61 -21.60 -2.11
N ASP A 448 22.89 -22.84 -1.77
CA ASP A 448 24.21 -23.25 -1.29
C ASP A 448 25.27 -23.15 -2.40
N SER A 449 24.95 -23.50 -3.65
CA SER A 449 25.80 -23.24 -4.80
C SER A 449 26.09 -21.75 -4.94
N PHE A 450 25.08 -20.92 -4.85
CA PHE A 450 25.21 -19.46 -4.93
C PHE A 450 26.08 -18.89 -3.79
N ALA A 451 25.88 -19.32 -2.55
CA ALA A 451 26.70 -18.90 -1.39
C ALA A 451 28.18 -19.21 -1.59
N ASN A 452 28.50 -20.33 -2.24
CA ASN A 452 29.87 -20.78 -2.54
C ASN A 452 30.45 -20.21 -3.85
N GLY A 453 29.87 -19.14 -4.40
CA GLY A 453 30.36 -18.43 -5.58
C GLY A 453 29.87 -18.99 -6.92
N GLY A 454 28.90 -19.90 -6.91
CA GLY A 454 28.15 -20.32 -8.09
C GLY A 454 27.22 -19.22 -8.62
N THR A 455 26.58 -19.47 -9.76
CA THR A 455 25.59 -18.58 -10.36
C THR A 455 24.29 -18.61 -9.57
N LEU A 456 23.63 -17.46 -9.46
CA LEU A 456 22.27 -17.40 -8.92
C LEU A 456 21.33 -18.20 -9.81
N TYR A 457 20.45 -18.99 -9.18
CA TYR A 457 19.32 -19.57 -9.90
C TYR A 457 18.38 -18.46 -10.37
N ASP A 458 18.04 -18.50 -11.64
CA ASP A 458 17.06 -17.60 -12.25
C ASP A 458 16.18 -18.46 -13.16
N HIS A 459 14.86 -18.49 -12.89
CA HIS A 459 13.93 -19.24 -13.74
C HIS A 459 13.68 -18.58 -15.10
N TYR A 460 14.10 -17.32 -15.27
CA TYR A 460 14.20 -16.63 -16.56
C TYR A 460 15.57 -16.82 -17.23
N SER A 461 16.20 -17.95 -17.04
CA SER A 461 17.52 -18.29 -17.55
C SER A 461 17.77 -17.76 -18.98
N GLY A 462 18.84 -17.00 -19.14
CA GLY A 462 19.25 -16.38 -20.40
C GLY A 462 18.63 -15.00 -20.70
N ARG A 463 17.75 -14.47 -19.87
CA ARG A 463 17.16 -13.13 -20.05
C ARG A 463 17.78 -12.09 -19.15
N GLN A 464 18.37 -12.51 -18.04
CA GLN A 464 18.91 -11.63 -17.02
C GLN A 464 20.12 -12.28 -16.33
N ASN A 465 21.16 -11.51 -16.09
CA ASN A 465 22.35 -11.95 -15.38
C ASN A 465 22.54 -11.12 -14.13
N TYR A 466 22.38 -11.73 -12.95
CA TYR A 466 22.80 -11.13 -11.70
C TYR A 466 24.32 -11.07 -11.63
N ASP A 467 24.88 -9.86 -11.54
CA ASP A 467 26.34 -9.63 -11.56
C ASP A 467 27.00 -9.62 -10.17
N GLY A 468 26.21 -9.86 -9.11
CA GLY A 468 26.67 -9.94 -7.73
C GLY A 468 26.93 -8.60 -7.04
N ARG A 469 26.67 -7.46 -7.69
CA ARG A 469 26.92 -6.12 -7.12
C ARG A 469 25.77 -5.61 -6.29
N LEU A 470 24.54 -5.91 -6.71
CA LEU A 470 23.34 -5.46 -5.99
C LEU A 470 23.02 -6.40 -4.82
N PRO A 471 22.33 -5.91 -3.77
CA PRO A 471 21.74 -6.76 -2.75
C PRO A 471 20.77 -7.76 -3.38
N LEU A 472 20.72 -8.99 -2.89
CA LEU A 472 19.77 -10.01 -3.34
C LEU A 472 18.65 -10.19 -2.31
N PHE A 473 17.41 -10.08 -2.78
CA PHE A 473 16.20 -10.29 -2.00
C PHE A 473 15.34 -11.41 -2.64
N ILE A 474 14.93 -12.39 -1.84
CA ILE A 474 13.96 -13.40 -2.29
C ILE A 474 12.58 -12.88 -1.95
N SER A 475 12.01 -12.15 -2.90
CA SER A 475 10.80 -11.32 -2.70
C SER A 475 9.49 -12.10 -2.77
N GLU A 476 9.55 -13.38 -3.22
CA GLU A 476 8.46 -14.35 -3.06
C GLU A 476 9.04 -15.77 -3.00
N TYR A 477 8.60 -16.57 -2.00
CA TYR A 477 8.91 -18.00 -1.88
C TYR A 477 7.84 -18.71 -1.05
N GLY A 478 7.88 -20.05 -1.07
CA GLY A 478 6.96 -20.88 -0.29
C GLY A 478 5.60 -21.02 -0.97
N GLY A 479 4.54 -20.48 -0.40
CA GLY A 479 3.20 -20.55 -1.01
C GLY A 479 2.56 -21.94 -0.91
N THR A 480 2.83 -22.68 0.16
CA THR A 480 2.36 -24.05 0.36
C THR A 480 0.90 -24.06 0.84
N ALA A 481 0.00 -24.74 0.12
CA ALA A 481 -1.36 -25.04 0.59
C ALA A 481 -1.41 -26.34 1.41
N ILE A 482 -2.41 -26.46 2.29
CA ILE A 482 -2.74 -27.71 3.02
C ILE A 482 -4.01 -28.30 2.42
N ASN A 483 -3.91 -29.47 1.75
CA ASN A 483 -5.05 -30.21 1.20
C ASN A 483 -6.16 -29.28 0.66
N PRO A 484 -5.90 -28.40 -0.31
CA PRO A 484 -6.89 -27.46 -0.80
C PRO A 484 -8.07 -28.21 -1.40
N GLU A 485 -9.27 -27.67 -1.22
CA GLU A 485 -10.49 -28.16 -1.83
C GLU A 485 -10.46 -28.01 -3.37
N GLU A 486 -11.35 -28.67 -4.08
CA GLU A 486 -11.45 -28.58 -5.54
C GLU A 486 -11.64 -27.12 -5.99
N GLY A 487 -10.81 -26.65 -6.90
CA GLY A 487 -10.81 -25.26 -7.39
C GLY A 487 -9.92 -24.32 -6.58
N ALA A 488 -9.47 -24.72 -5.37
CA ALA A 488 -8.49 -23.98 -4.60
C ALA A 488 -7.06 -24.48 -4.89
N TRP A 489 -6.05 -23.61 -4.64
CA TRP A 489 -4.68 -23.90 -5.04
C TRP A 489 -3.63 -23.31 -4.10
N GLY A 490 -2.40 -23.77 -4.25
CA GLY A 490 -1.16 -23.23 -3.75
C GLY A 490 0.00 -23.67 -4.62
N TYR A 491 1.19 -23.15 -4.40
CA TYR A 491 2.35 -23.44 -5.22
C TYR A 491 2.89 -24.86 -5.02
N GLY A 492 3.22 -25.54 -6.12
CA GLY A 492 3.85 -26.86 -6.13
C GLY A 492 3.03 -27.94 -5.42
N ASN A 493 3.72 -28.82 -4.70
CA ASN A 493 3.10 -29.93 -3.98
C ASN A 493 2.49 -29.45 -2.65
N CYS A 494 1.18 -29.68 -2.46
CA CYS A 494 0.50 -29.32 -1.21
C CYS A 494 1.01 -30.10 -0.02
N ALA A 495 1.02 -29.48 1.16
CA ALA A 495 1.20 -30.16 2.44
C ALA A 495 -0.06 -30.97 2.79
N ARG A 496 0.09 -32.04 3.55
CA ARG A 496 -1.02 -32.89 4.02
C ARG A 496 -1.49 -32.50 5.40
N THR A 497 -0.60 -31.92 6.20
CA THR A 497 -0.86 -31.56 7.60
C THR A 497 -0.23 -30.19 7.91
N SER A 498 -0.66 -29.59 9.03
CA SER A 498 -0.04 -28.39 9.58
C SER A 498 1.43 -28.61 9.92
N ASP A 499 1.80 -29.80 10.42
CA ASP A 499 3.20 -30.12 10.74
C ASP A 499 4.07 -30.11 9.47
N GLU A 500 3.59 -30.70 8.37
CA GLU A 500 4.30 -30.70 7.08
C GLU A 500 4.45 -29.28 6.52
N LEU A 501 3.43 -28.40 6.71
CA LEU A 501 3.57 -26.98 6.36
C LEU A 501 4.69 -26.31 7.16
N VAL A 502 4.72 -26.51 8.49
CA VAL A 502 5.75 -25.94 9.38
C VAL A 502 7.13 -26.46 9.05
N GLU A 503 7.27 -27.76 8.82
CA GLU A 503 8.55 -28.39 8.43
C GLU A 503 9.09 -27.80 7.13
N ARG A 504 8.22 -27.65 6.11
CA ARG A 504 8.60 -27.07 4.81
C ARG A 504 8.95 -25.60 4.94
N PHE A 505 8.10 -24.79 5.60
CA PHE A 505 8.38 -23.41 5.89
C PHE A 505 9.75 -23.23 6.57
N THR A 506 10.00 -24.02 7.60
CA THR A 506 11.25 -23.98 8.36
C THR A 506 12.46 -24.32 7.48
N ALA A 507 12.36 -25.39 6.69
CA ALA A 507 13.46 -25.85 5.85
C ALA A 507 13.81 -24.85 4.73
N LEU A 508 12.80 -24.29 4.05
CA LEU A 508 13.01 -23.27 3.02
C LEU A 508 13.57 -21.97 3.59
N SER A 509 13.01 -21.49 4.71
CA SER A 509 13.48 -20.27 5.39
C SER A 509 14.91 -20.40 5.89
N ASP A 510 15.29 -21.58 6.43
CA ASP A 510 16.64 -21.83 6.94
C ASP A 510 17.71 -21.74 5.81
N VAL A 511 17.36 -22.18 4.60
CA VAL A 511 18.24 -22.03 3.43
C VAL A 511 18.58 -20.57 3.16
N LEU A 512 17.59 -19.69 3.26
CA LEU A 512 17.77 -18.26 3.00
C LEU A 512 18.49 -17.55 4.15
N LEU A 513 18.14 -17.88 5.39
CA LEU A 513 18.75 -17.28 6.58
C LEU A 513 20.25 -17.59 6.73
N ARG A 514 20.69 -18.80 6.32
CA ARG A 514 22.12 -19.19 6.40
C ARG A 514 22.98 -18.65 5.27
N ASN A 515 22.40 -17.96 4.28
CA ASN A 515 23.12 -17.44 3.12
C ASN A 515 23.52 -15.97 3.35
N GLU A 516 24.83 -15.71 3.43
CA GLU A 516 25.39 -14.35 3.67
C GLU A 516 25.23 -13.37 2.50
N ARG A 517 24.76 -13.84 1.33
CA ARG A 517 24.54 -13.03 0.13
C ARG A 517 23.08 -12.63 -0.08
N ILE A 518 22.17 -13.06 0.81
CA ILE A 518 20.74 -12.75 0.75
C ILE A 518 20.41 -11.75 1.85
N CYS A 519 19.79 -10.61 1.49
CA CYS A 519 19.47 -9.54 2.44
C CYS A 519 18.03 -9.58 2.96
N GLY A 520 17.21 -10.53 2.48
CA GLY A 520 15.84 -10.67 2.94
C GLY A 520 15.07 -11.78 2.25
N LEU A 521 13.97 -12.13 2.84
CA LEU A 521 12.98 -13.09 2.34
C LEU A 521 11.56 -12.51 2.46
N CYS A 522 10.64 -12.96 1.59
CA CYS A 522 9.21 -12.64 1.72
C CYS A 522 8.39 -13.90 1.42
N TYR A 523 7.74 -14.45 2.46
CA TYR A 523 6.93 -15.66 2.33
C TYR A 523 5.55 -15.35 1.70
N THR A 524 5.14 -16.11 0.73
CA THR A 524 3.82 -16.07 0.09
C THR A 524 2.89 -17.10 0.73
N GLN A 525 1.88 -16.73 1.54
CA GLN A 525 1.52 -15.40 1.96
C GLN A 525 1.01 -15.39 3.41
N LEU A 526 0.57 -14.24 3.93
CA LEU A 526 0.12 -14.13 5.33
C LEU A 526 -1.17 -14.92 5.58
N TYR A 527 -2.18 -14.74 4.75
CA TYR A 527 -3.48 -15.44 4.86
C TYR A 527 -4.01 -15.82 3.47
N ASP A 528 -4.90 -16.79 3.45
CA ASP A 528 -5.62 -17.19 2.24
C ASP A 528 -6.48 -16.05 1.69
N ILE A 529 -6.68 -16.05 0.38
CA ILE A 529 -7.61 -15.14 -0.27
C ILE A 529 -8.47 -15.96 -1.25
N GLU A 530 -9.76 -16.03 -0.98
CA GLU A 530 -10.73 -16.73 -1.81
C GLU A 530 -10.24 -18.15 -2.21
N GLN A 531 -9.95 -18.44 -3.48
CA GLN A 531 -9.45 -19.74 -3.95
C GLN A 531 -7.94 -19.96 -3.74
N GLU A 532 -7.16 -18.94 -3.45
CA GLU A 532 -5.73 -19.05 -3.15
C GLU A 532 -5.52 -19.40 -1.69
N LYS A 533 -5.14 -20.68 -1.41
CA LYS A 533 -5.11 -21.27 -0.07
C LYS A 533 -3.70 -21.51 0.48
N ASN A 534 -2.76 -20.66 0.13
CA ASN A 534 -1.35 -20.77 0.47
C ASN A 534 -0.87 -19.87 1.64
N GLY A 535 -1.81 -19.21 2.33
CA GLY A 535 -1.51 -18.42 3.51
C GLY A 535 -1.10 -19.25 4.73
N LEU A 536 -0.42 -18.63 5.69
CA LEU A 536 -0.18 -19.20 7.03
C LEU A 536 -1.44 -19.18 7.91
N TYR A 537 -2.36 -18.30 7.57
CA TYR A 537 -3.69 -18.19 8.16
C TYR A 537 -4.76 -18.46 7.10
N THR A 538 -5.96 -18.86 7.55
CA THR A 538 -7.14 -18.88 6.67
C THR A 538 -7.57 -17.47 6.29
N TYR A 539 -8.50 -17.35 5.33
CA TYR A 539 -9.06 -16.04 4.94
C TYR A 539 -9.71 -15.30 6.12
N ASP A 540 -10.31 -16.05 7.07
CA ASP A 540 -10.86 -15.53 8.34
C ASP A 540 -9.81 -15.29 9.43
N ARG A 541 -8.52 -15.29 9.11
CA ARG A 541 -7.38 -15.08 10.02
C ARG A 541 -7.31 -16.13 11.14
N GLN A 542 -7.74 -17.38 10.89
CA GLN A 542 -7.47 -18.48 11.81
C GLN A 542 -6.09 -19.08 11.47
N PRO A 543 -5.22 -19.33 12.45
CA PRO A 543 -3.89 -19.89 12.17
C PRO A 543 -4.00 -21.33 11.67
N LYS A 544 -3.26 -21.69 10.62
CA LYS A 544 -3.18 -23.06 10.09
C LYS A 544 -2.24 -23.97 10.91
N ALA A 545 -1.35 -23.36 11.68
CA ALA A 545 -0.50 -24.00 12.67
C ALA A 545 -0.22 -23.01 13.81
N ASP A 546 0.40 -23.46 14.91
CA ASP A 546 0.82 -22.55 15.99
C ASP A 546 1.81 -21.50 15.45
N PRO A 547 1.49 -20.19 15.52
CA PRO A 547 2.36 -19.12 15.02
C PRO A 547 3.78 -19.13 15.61
N GLU A 548 3.92 -19.58 16.86
CA GLU A 548 5.23 -19.67 17.52
C GLU A 548 6.19 -20.66 16.82
N LEU A 549 5.67 -21.65 16.08
CA LEU A 549 6.50 -22.58 15.29
C LEU A 549 7.13 -21.87 14.09
N PHE A 550 6.39 -20.99 13.40
CA PHE A 550 6.93 -20.16 12.33
C PHE A 550 7.93 -19.14 12.86
N LYS A 551 7.61 -18.51 13.98
CA LYS A 551 8.49 -17.56 14.65
C LYS A 551 9.82 -18.20 15.04
N ASN A 552 9.82 -19.40 15.62
CA ASN A 552 11.02 -20.13 15.98
C ASN A 552 11.92 -20.45 14.76
N ALA A 553 11.33 -20.60 13.57
CA ALA A 553 12.09 -20.76 12.33
C ALA A 553 12.77 -19.46 11.91
N LEU A 554 12.12 -18.30 12.10
CA LEU A 554 12.61 -16.99 11.67
C LEU A 554 13.47 -16.26 12.71
N ASP A 555 13.38 -16.56 14.01
CA ASP A 555 14.14 -15.91 15.08
C ASP A 555 15.66 -16.17 15.05
N LYS A 556 16.10 -17.04 14.14
CA LYS A 556 17.52 -17.28 13.91
C LYS A 556 18.19 -16.04 13.34
N LYS A 557 19.39 -15.72 13.83
CA LYS A 557 20.21 -14.67 13.24
C LYS A 557 20.57 -15.05 11.81
N ALA A 558 20.30 -14.17 10.85
CA ALA A 558 20.68 -14.41 9.48
C ALA A 558 22.20 -14.21 9.29
N ALA A 559 22.82 -15.02 8.43
CA ALA A 559 24.26 -14.96 8.20
C ALA A 559 24.76 -13.57 7.76
N ILE A 560 23.95 -12.85 6.97
CA ILE A 560 24.29 -11.49 6.52
C ILE A 560 24.26 -10.43 7.64
N GLU A 561 23.64 -10.72 8.79
CA GLU A 561 23.61 -9.85 9.97
C GLU A 561 24.86 -9.96 10.85
N GLU A 562 25.80 -10.80 10.49
CA GLU A 562 27.08 -11.00 11.24
C GLU A 562 28.09 -9.86 11.04
#